data_9e902807ebef053b383a4496db4326ec
#
_entry.id   9e902807ebef053b383a4496db4326ec
#
_cell.length_a   1.000
_cell.length_b   1.000
_cell.length_c   1.000
_cell.angle_alpha   90.00
_cell.angle_beta   90.00
_cell.angle_gamma   90.00
#
_symmetry.space_group_name_H-M   'P 1'
#
loop_
_entity.id
_entity.type
_entity.pdbx_description
1 polymer ?
#
loop_
_entity_poly.entity_id
_entity_poly.type
_entity_poly.pdbx_seq_one_letter_code
_entity_poly.pdbx_strand_id
1 'polypeptide(L)'
;MKISPCLILVCLLFLPIAGIAQEQGTADERQACEPDVNRLCSQFIPARDKIILCLNQKVRELNPSCRGVILFYAQQQICAGDSSRLCGDAGQDREKVLACLSKKIQTLSASCRRALSVYQRERK
;
A
#
# COMPACT_ATOMS: atom_id res chain seq x y z
N MET A 1 -53.15 28.83 -7.32
CA MET A 1 -52.28 27.80 -7.92
C MET A 1 -52.09 26.70 -6.93
N LYS A 2 -52.70 25.55 -7.14
CA LYS A 2 -52.56 24.38 -6.26
C LYS A 2 -51.33 23.60 -6.70
N ILE A 3 -50.26 23.66 -5.89
CA ILE A 3 -49.04 22.89 -6.13
C ILE A 3 -49.33 21.46 -5.62
N SER A 4 -49.34 20.51 -6.56
CA SER A 4 -49.67 19.10 -6.33
C SER A 4 -48.55 18.48 -5.45
N PRO A 5 -48.89 17.80 -4.35
CA PRO A 5 -47.88 17.25 -3.41
C PRO A 5 -47.14 16.00 -3.94
N CYS A 6 -47.31 15.66 -5.21
CA CYS A 6 -46.76 14.44 -5.79
C CYS A 6 -45.36 14.59 -6.42
N LEU A 7 -44.77 15.82 -6.40
CA LEU A 7 -43.52 16.11 -7.10
C LEU A 7 -42.29 16.16 -6.18
N ILE A 8 -42.48 15.92 -4.86
CA ILE A 8 -41.37 16.00 -3.86
C ILE A 8 -40.78 14.62 -3.50
N LEU A 9 -41.37 13.52 -3.99
CA LEU A 9 -40.98 12.17 -3.51
C LEU A 9 -40.00 11.41 -4.40
N VAL A 10 -39.43 11.99 -5.44
CA VAL A 10 -38.54 11.26 -6.39
C VAL A 10 -37.07 11.66 -6.30
N CYS A 11 -36.70 12.67 -5.50
CA CYS A 11 -35.31 13.15 -5.43
C CYS A 11 -34.43 12.53 -4.33
N LEU A 12 -34.90 11.50 -3.60
CA LEU A 12 -34.18 10.96 -2.42
C LEU A 12 -33.45 9.62 -2.65
N LEU A 13 -33.27 9.16 -3.88
CA LEU A 13 -32.66 7.84 -4.14
C LEU A 13 -31.36 7.87 -4.95
N PHE A 14 -30.72 9.02 -5.14
CA PHE A 14 -29.35 9.07 -5.66
C PHE A 14 -28.38 9.56 -4.61
N LEU A 15 -28.24 8.82 -3.52
CA LEU A 15 -27.00 8.86 -2.74
C LEU A 15 -25.94 8.15 -3.58
N PRO A 16 -24.86 8.83 -4.03
CA PRO A 16 -23.72 8.12 -4.56
C PRO A 16 -23.21 7.22 -3.42
N ILE A 17 -23.30 5.93 -3.62
CA ILE A 17 -22.53 4.98 -2.82
C ILE A 17 -21.08 5.38 -3.09
N ALA A 18 -20.48 6.12 -2.16
CA ALA A 18 -19.04 6.32 -2.13
C ALA A 18 -18.46 4.92 -2.05
N GLY A 19 -18.07 4.38 -3.21
CA GLY A 19 -17.38 3.11 -3.30
C GLY A 19 -16.20 3.20 -2.36
N ILE A 20 -16.14 2.32 -1.37
CA ILE A 20 -14.94 2.11 -0.57
C ILE A 20 -13.87 1.80 -1.62
N ALA A 21 -12.99 2.77 -1.90
CA ALA A 21 -11.81 2.53 -2.69
C ALA A 21 -11.00 1.50 -1.92
N GLN A 22 -11.16 0.23 -2.29
CA GLN A 22 -10.25 -0.80 -1.82
C GLN A 22 -8.87 -0.34 -2.25
N GLU A 23 -7.96 -0.20 -1.32
CA GLU A 23 -6.54 0.08 -1.57
C GLU A 23 -5.95 -1.10 -2.35
N GLN A 24 -6.31 -1.16 -3.60
CA GLN A 24 -5.62 -1.99 -4.58
C GLN A 24 -4.34 -1.23 -4.91
N GLY A 25 -3.19 -1.89 -4.78
CA GLY A 25 -1.90 -1.30 -5.14
C GLY A 25 -1.97 -0.62 -6.52
N THR A 26 -1.10 0.34 -6.75
CA THR A 26 -1.09 1.10 -8.01
C THR A 26 -1.03 0.18 -9.23
N ALA A 27 -1.44 0.66 -10.39
CA ALA A 27 -1.35 -0.11 -11.64
C ALA A 27 0.09 -0.57 -11.90
N ASP A 28 1.07 0.29 -11.63
CA ASP A 28 2.49 -0.01 -11.79
C ASP A 28 2.98 -1.11 -10.84
N GLU A 29 2.54 -1.10 -9.60
CA GLU A 29 2.88 -2.13 -8.61
C GLU A 29 2.28 -3.49 -8.99
N ARG A 30 1.05 -3.50 -9.49
CA ARG A 30 0.42 -4.72 -10.00
C ARG A 30 1.17 -5.27 -11.20
N GLN A 31 1.49 -4.42 -12.16
CA GLN A 31 2.25 -4.80 -13.36
C GLN A 31 3.64 -5.34 -12.99
N ALA A 32 4.31 -4.73 -12.03
CA ALA A 32 5.62 -5.17 -11.55
C ALA A 32 5.58 -6.58 -10.95
N CYS A 33 4.50 -6.93 -10.24
CA CYS A 33 4.39 -8.22 -9.52
C CYS A 33 3.58 -9.29 -10.24
N GLU A 34 2.80 -8.97 -11.26
CA GLU A 34 1.95 -9.93 -11.96
C GLU A 34 2.68 -11.19 -12.46
N PRO A 35 3.86 -11.09 -13.10
CA PRO A 35 4.61 -12.28 -13.53
C PRO A 35 4.99 -13.20 -12.36
N ASP A 36 5.42 -12.63 -11.24
CA ASP A 36 5.80 -13.39 -10.05
C ASP A 36 4.60 -13.98 -9.32
N VAL A 37 3.46 -13.26 -9.26
CA VAL A 37 2.20 -13.79 -8.74
C VAL A 37 1.78 -15.04 -9.51
N ASN A 38 1.77 -14.96 -10.84
CA ASN A 38 1.38 -16.07 -11.70
C ASN A 38 2.34 -17.26 -11.58
N ARG A 39 3.64 -17.00 -11.46
CA ARG A 39 4.67 -18.03 -11.37
C ARG A 39 4.75 -18.70 -9.99
N LEU A 40 4.65 -17.92 -8.92
CA LEU A 40 4.98 -18.37 -7.56
C LEU A 40 3.78 -18.52 -6.63
N CYS A 41 2.71 -17.74 -6.86
CA CYS A 41 1.61 -17.56 -5.91
C CYS A 41 0.22 -17.69 -6.55
N SER A 42 0.11 -18.27 -7.73
CA SER A 42 -1.14 -18.38 -8.51
C SER A 42 -2.29 -19.05 -7.76
N GLN A 43 -1.97 -20.00 -6.86
CA GLN A 43 -2.96 -20.71 -6.05
C GLN A 43 -3.71 -19.79 -5.07
N PHE A 44 -3.23 -18.58 -4.85
CA PHE A 44 -3.86 -17.62 -3.93
C PHE A 44 -4.70 -16.55 -4.65
N ILE A 45 -4.74 -16.54 -5.99
CA ILE A 45 -5.55 -15.59 -6.75
C ILE A 45 -7.04 -15.89 -6.51
N PRO A 46 -7.88 -14.89 -6.21
CA PRO A 46 -7.62 -13.43 -6.14
C PRO A 46 -7.35 -12.89 -4.72
N ALA A 47 -7.01 -13.73 -3.74
CA ALA A 47 -6.88 -13.35 -2.34
C ALA A 47 -5.61 -12.51 -2.08
N ARG A 48 -5.75 -11.17 -2.16
CA ARG A 48 -4.64 -10.20 -2.08
C ARG A 48 -3.71 -10.42 -0.89
N ASP A 49 -4.27 -10.58 0.32
CA ASP A 49 -3.45 -10.73 1.53
C ASP A 49 -2.60 -12.01 1.50
N LYS A 50 -3.16 -13.10 0.97
CA LYS A 50 -2.46 -14.35 0.79
C LYS A 50 -1.37 -14.24 -0.28
N ILE A 51 -1.62 -13.48 -1.34
CA ILE A 51 -0.62 -13.20 -2.39
C ILE A 51 0.55 -12.41 -1.80
N ILE A 52 0.29 -11.33 -1.06
CA ILE A 52 1.34 -10.52 -0.41
C ILE A 52 2.17 -11.38 0.54
N LEU A 53 1.53 -12.20 1.36
CA LEU A 53 2.23 -13.10 2.28
C LEU A 53 3.12 -14.11 1.53
N CYS A 54 2.61 -14.70 0.47
CA CYS A 54 3.36 -15.63 -0.38
C CYS A 54 4.58 -14.95 -1.03
N LEU A 55 4.40 -13.76 -1.60
CA LEU A 55 5.50 -12.99 -2.21
C LEU A 55 6.56 -12.59 -1.17
N ASN A 56 6.15 -12.21 0.04
CA ASN A 56 7.07 -11.94 1.13
C ASN A 56 7.94 -13.15 1.50
N GLN A 57 7.34 -14.34 1.56
CA GLN A 57 8.08 -15.57 1.83
C GLN A 57 9.07 -15.92 0.73
N LYS A 58 8.78 -15.51 -0.50
CA LYS A 58 9.58 -15.80 -1.70
C LYS A 58 10.36 -14.58 -2.22
N VAL A 59 10.63 -13.60 -1.37
CA VAL A 59 11.20 -12.30 -1.77
C VAL A 59 12.50 -12.42 -2.59
N ARG A 60 13.31 -13.44 -2.33
CA ARG A 60 14.58 -13.67 -3.05
C ARG A 60 14.38 -14.21 -4.46
N GLU A 61 13.22 -14.82 -4.74
CA GLU A 61 12.86 -15.38 -6.04
C GLU A 61 12.16 -14.37 -6.96
N LEU A 62 11.77 -13.20 -6.43
CA LEU A 62 11.05 -12.18 -7.17
C LEU A 62 11.96 -11.46 -8.15
N ASN A 63 11.38 -11.00 -9.26
CA ASN A 63 12.06 -10.04 -10.13
C ASN A 63 12.37 -8.74 -9.35
N PRO A 64 13.37 -7.95 -9.78
CA PRO A 64 13.81 -6.76 -9.02
C PRO A 64 12.69 -5.74 -8.78
N SER A 65 11.80 -5.53 -9.74
CA SER A 65 10.71 -4.56 -9.63
C SER A 65 9.68 -5.00 -8.58
N CYS A 66 9.22 -6.25 -8.63
CA CYS A 66 8.30 -6.80 -7.64
C CYS A 66 8.94 -6.87 -6.25
N ARG A 67 10.21 -7.26 -6.16
CA ARG A 67 10.96 -7.27 -4.90
C ARG A 67 10.96 -5.90 -4.23
N GLY A 68 11.20 -4.84 -5.00
CA GLY A 68 11.14 -3.46 -4.49
C GLY A 68 9.78 -3.10 -3.92
N VAL A 69 8.70 -3.49 -4.59
CA VAL A 69 7.33 -3.28 -4.12
C VAL A 69 7.08 -4.01 -2.80
N ILE A 70 7.41 -5.29 -2.73
CA ILE A 70 7.17 -6.12 -1.54
C ILE A 70 8.00 -5.65 -0.34
N LEU A 71 9.26 -5.32 -0.54
CA LEU A 71 10.11 -4.78 0.53
C LEU A 71 9.63 -3.41 1.03
N PHE A 72 9.07 -2.60 0.14
CA PHE A 72 8.48 -1.33 0.53
C PHE A 72 7.27 -1.54 1.45
N TYR A 73 6.34 -2.43 1.11
CA TYR A 73 5.19 -2.73 1.97
C TYR A 73 5.61 -3.33 3.31
N ALA A 74 6.58 -4.23 3.31
CA ALA A 74 7.14 -4.79 4.55
C ALA A 74 7.74 -3.70 5.43
N GLN A 75 8.51 -2.77 4.85
CA GLN A 75 9.08 -1.63 5.54
C GLN A 75 8.00 -0.69 6.10
N GLN A 76 6.93 -0.41 5.34
CA GLN A 76 5.83 0.41 5.83
C GLN A 76 5.17 -0.17 7.08
N GLN A 77 4.89 -1.46 7.12
CA GLN A 77 4.28 -2.11 8.28
C GLN A 77 5.20 -2.05 9.52
N ILE A 78 6.47 -2.36 9.33
CA ILE A 78 7.47 -2.35 10.42
C ILE A 78 7.70 -0.92 10.94
N CYS A 79 7.66 0.07 10.06
CA CYS A 79 7.93 1.47 10.38
C CYS A 79 6.67 2.30 10.71
N ALA A 80 5.48 1.70 10.74
CA ALA A 80 4.23 2.45 10.90
C ALA A 80 4.22 3.32 12.17
N GLY A 81 4.69 2.79 13.30
CA GLY A 81 4.78 3.54 14.55
C GLY A 81 5.78 4.70 14.48
N ASP A 82 6.95 4.47 13.91
CA ASP A 82 7.96 5.51 13.73
C ASP A 82 7.50 6.58 12.72
N SER A 83 6.86 6.17 11.63
CA SER A 83 6.29 7.06 10.63
C SER A 83 5.25 8.00 11.24
N SER A 84 4.29 7.45 11.99
CA SER A 84 3.25 8.26 12.65
C SER A 84 3.84 9.22 13.69
N ARG A 85 4.81 8.76 14.46
CA ARG A 85 5.42 9.54 15.54
C ARG A 85 6.37 10.63 15.03
N LEU A 86 7.14 10.36 13.98
CA LEU A 86 8.24 11.21 13.54
C LEU A 86 7.98 11.92 12.22
N CYS A 87 7.11 11.41 11.39
CA CYS A 87 6.91 11.82 10.00
C CYS A 87 5.43 12.05 9.65
N GLY A 88 4.57 12.35 10.64
CA GLY A 88 3.14 12.57 10.42
C GLY A 88 2.83 13.63 9.37
N ASP A 89 3.65 14.67 9.26
CA ASP A 89 3.50 15.75 8.27
C ASP A 89 3.73 15.29 6.82
N ALA A 90 4.39 14.16 6.62
CA ALA A 90 4.59 13.59 5.29
C ALA A 90 3.30 12.96 4.69
N GLY A 91 2.27 12.77 5.52
CA GLY A 91 1.00 12.17 5.12
C GLY A 91 1.19 10.75 4.58
N GLN A 92 0.52 10.46 3.45
CA GLN A 92 0.62 9.17 2.77
C GLN A 92 1.56 9.21 1.55
N ASP A 93 2.25 10.30 1.34
CA ASP A 93 3.22 10.44 0.26
C ASP A 93 4.45 9.56 0.54
N ARG A 94 4.58 8.52 -0.24
CA ARG A 94 5.61 7.48 -0.13
C ARG A 94 7.03 8.05 -0.08
N GLU A 95 7.35 8.92 -1.03
CA GLU A 95 8.70 9.49 -1.14
C GLU A 95 9.02 10.44 0.02
N LYS A 96 8.03 11.22 0.46
CA LYS A 96 8.19 12.10 1.63
C LYS A 96 8.38 11.32 2.92
N VAL A 97 7.60 10.24 3.12
CA VAL A 97 7.75 9.36 4.30
C VAL A 97 9.14 8.73 4.31
N LEU A 98 9.58 8.14 3.21
CA LEU A 98 10.91 7.53 3.11
C LEU A 98 12.04 8.54 3.33
N ALA A 99 11.93 9.73 2.73
CA ALA A 99 12.91 10.80 2.93
C ALA A 99 12.97 11.25 4.40
N CYS A 100 11.81 11.41 5.05
CA CYS A 100 11.72 11.76 6.47
C CYS A 100 12.35 10.68 7.37
N LEU A 101 11.99 9.42 7.19
CA LEU A 101 12.55 8.30 7.97
C LEU A 101 14.07 8.19 7.77
N SER A 102 14.54 8.36 6.54
CA SER A 102 16.00 8.32 6.24
C SER A 102 16.77 9.43 6.95
N LYS A 103 16.22 10.64 7.03
CA LYS A 103 16.82 11.75 7.78
C LYS A 103 16.86 11.51 9.29
N LYS A 104 15.91 10.75 9.82
CA LYS A 104 15.75 10.49 11.26
C LYS A 104 16.22 9.09 11.67
N ILE A 105 17.08 8.46 10.89
CA ILE A 105 17.46 7.05 11.06
C ILE A 105 17.96 6.70 12.46
N GLN A 106 18.62 7.62 13.14
CA GLN A 106 19.15 7.40 14.48
C GLN A 106 18.08 7.32 15.58
N THR A 107 16.90 7.91 15.32
CA THR A 107 15.78 7.94 16.28
C THR A 107 14.73 6.87 16.01
N LEU A 108 14.89 6.08 14.94
CA LEU A 108 14.01 4.97 14.60
C LEU A 108 14.17 3.79 15.54
N SER A 109 13.10 3.01 15.70
CA SER A 109 13.18 1.69 16.33
C SER A 109 14.21 0.82 15.60
N ALA A 110 14.81 -0.13 16.32
CA ALA A 110 15.81 -1.03 15.74
C ALA A 110 15.24 -1.85 14.56
N SER A 111 13.98 -2.26 14.65
CA SER A 111 13.29 -2.99 13.59
C SER A 111 13.07 -2.14 12.33
N CYS A 112 12.59 -0.90 12.49
CA CYS A 112 12.40 0.02 11.38
C CYS A 112 13.73 0.38 10.70
N ARG A 113 14.77 0.65 11.47
CA ARG A 113 16.10 0.94 10.94
C ARG A 113 16.65 -0.20 10.08
N ARG A 114 16.50 -1.45 10.54
CA ARG A 114 16.90 -2.63 9.76
C ARG A 114 16.08 -2.76 8.47
N ALA A 115 14.75 -2.64 8.55
CA ALA A 115 13.87 -2.74 7.39
C ALA A 115 14.21 -1.67 6.34
N LEU A 116 14.44 -0.43 6.77
CA LEU A 116 14.81 0.67 5.88
C LEU A 116 16.18 0.42 5.22
N SER A 117 17.16 -0.11 5.94
CA SER A 117 18.47 -0.42 5.38
C SER A 117 18.43 -1.54 4.34
N VAL A 118 17.57 -2.55 4.53
CA VAL A 118 17.33 -3.61 3.54
C VAL A 118 16.71 -3.02 2.28
N TYR A 119 15.65 -2.24 2.45
CA TYR A 119 14.96 -1.57 1.34
C TYR A 119 15.91 -0.69 0.51
N GLN A 120 16.76 0.11 1.16
CA GLN A 120 17.72 0.98 0.48
C GLN A 120 18.80 0.21 -0.29
N ARG A 121 19.25 -0.93 0.22
CA ARG A 121 20.24 -1.79 -0.47
C ARG A 121 19.70 -2.41 -1.75
N GLU A 122 18.45 -2.86 -1.71
CA GLU A 122 17.82 -3.53 -2.85
C GLU A 122 17.41 -2.56 -3.98
N ARG A 123 17.45 -1.25 -3.72
CA ARG A 123 17.18 -0.22 -4.74
C ARG A 123 18.41 0.27 -5.52
N LYS A 124 19.60 -0.13 -5.11
CA LYS A 124 20.86 0.21 -5.79
C LYS A 124 21.19 -0.79 -6.88
#